data_25411481c26859a88695659e9423545c
#
_entry.id   25411481c26859a88695659e9423545c
#
_cell.length_a   1.000
_cell.length_b   1.000
_cell.length_c   1.000
_cell.angle_alpha   90.00
_cell.angle_beta   90.00
_cell.angle_gamma   90.00
#
_symmetry.space_group_name_H-M   'P 1'
#
loop_
_entity.id
_entity.type
_entity.pdbx_description
1 polymer ?
#
loop_
_entity_poly.entity_id
_entity_poly.type
_entity_poly.pdbx_seq_one_letter_code
_entity_poly.pdbx_strand_id
1 'polypeptide(L)'
;YVTMLLGQSESFSVIVMAIAILIGVASYPLVNWLAKRLGKKPVIVGACFTYVVIYTCIFFYKLFLPLVGGPLFGVLIGLIIGFPISITNILPLAAFADMAQYDTIRTGENRAGMFVASRNFTQQLSQSAVMLVVPGVIALHSVSGKATAEGVRLTAIIAAATIAVALVLYCFYDDRGVTETIDEDNRKKAERAAAQTPVDGGGGPLPSGLS
;
A
#
# COMPACT_ATOMS: atom_id res chain seq x y z
N TYR A 1 13.88 -15.38 -1.61
CA TYR A 1 14.32 -15.27 -3.01
C TYR A 1 15.81 -14.98 -3.11
N VAL A 2 16.34 -13.96 -2.42
CA VAL A 2 17.77 -13.54 -2.52
C VAL A 2 18.73 -14.67 -2.18
N THR A 3 18.51 -15.40 -1.11
CA THR A 3 19.34 -16.52 -0.68
C THR A 3 19.19 -17.73 -1.59
N MET A 4 17.96 -18.11 -1.93
CA MET A 4 17.68 -19.36 -2.64
C MET A 4 17.87 -19.28 -4.17
N LEU A 5 17.53 -18.14 -4.77
CA LEU A 5 17.62 -17.96 -6.23
C LEU A 5 18.94 -17.32 -6.67
N LEU A 6 19.47 -16.36 -5.90
CA LEU A 6 20.68 -15.63 -6.25
C LEU A 6 21.93 -16.22 -5.58
N GLY A 7 21.78 -17.23 -4.69
CA GLY A 7 22.91 -17.87 -4.00
C GLY A 7 23.69 -16.93 -3.08
N GLN A 8 23.07 -15.80 -2.65
CA GLN A 8 23.72 -14.80 -1.83
C GLN A 8 23.61 -15.14 -0.34
N SER A 9 24.50 -14.56 0.48
CA SER A 9 24.51 -14.76 1.93
C SER A 9 23.23 -14.20 2.59
N GLU A 10 22.89 -14.72 3.77
CA GLU A 10 21.78 -14.19 4.58
C GLU A 10 21.99 -12.72 4.94
N SER A 11 23.24 -12.34 5.26
CA SER A 11 23.61 -10.94 5.54
C SER A 11 23.32 -10.01 4.36
N PHE A 12 23.53 -10.47 3.12
CA PHE A 12 23.18 -9.70 1.93
C PHE A 12 21.67 -9.52 1.79
N SER A 13 20.86 -10.53 2.13
CA SER A 13 19.41 -10.43 2.14
C SER A 13 18.90 -9.37 3.11
N VAL A 14 19.53 -9.25 4.30
CA VAL A 14 19.21 -8.21 5.27
C VAL A 14 19.49 -6.81 4.71
N ILE A 15 20.61 -6.64 3.99
CA ILE A 15 20.95 -5.37 3.35
C ILE A 15 19.89 -5.00 2.29
N VAL A 16 19.50 -5.94 1.44
CA VAL A 16 18.46 -5.71 0.42
C VAL A 16 17.13 -5.33 1.06
N MET A 17 16.73 -6.00 2.15
CA MET A 17 15.53 -5.63 2.92
C MET A 17 15.64 -4.24 3.54
N ALA A 18 16.78 -3.90 4.12
CA ALA A 18 17.01 -2.58 4.70
C ALA A 18 16.90 -1.47 3.64
N ILE A 19 17.48 -1.68 2.45
CA ILE A 19 17.36 -0.77 1.32
C ILE A 19 15.89 -0.60 0.91
N ALA A 20 15.14 -1.69 0.77
CA ALA A 20 13.73 -1.63 0.40
C ALA A 20 12.88 -0.86 1.42
N ILE A 21 13.14 -1.05 2.72
CA ILE A 21 12.45 -0.33 3.80
C ILE A 21 12.81 1.16 3.78
N LEU A 22 14.09 1.51 3.66
CA LEU A 22 14.54 2.90 3.62
C LEU A 22 13.93 3.66 2.44
N ILE A 23 13.91 3.05 1.25
CA ILE A 23 13.26 3.62 0.08
C ILE A 23 11.75 3.71 0.29
N GLY A 24 11.16 2.69 0.91
CA GLY A 24 9.77 2.69 1.30
C GLY A 24 9.42 3.93 2.12
N VAL A 25 10.15 4.19 3.19
CA VAL A 25 9.93 5.36 4.07
C VAL A 25 10.20 6.67 3.33
N ALA A 26 11.29 6.76 2.59
CA ALA A 26 11.64 7.95 1.80
C ALA A 26 10.58 8.26 0.71
N SER A 27 9.85 7.26 0.26
CA SER A 27 8.80 7.42 -0.76
C SER A 27 7.48 7.93 -0.21
N TYR A 28 7.26 8.01 1.10
CA TYR A 28 6.00 8.45 1.70
C TYR A 28 5.52 9.83 1.23
N PRO A 29 6.36 10.88 1.22
CA PRO A 29 5.92 12.18 0.71
C PRO A 29 5.58 12.15 -0.78
N LEU A 30 6.32 11.35 -1.57
CA LEU A 30 6.07 11.18 -2.99
C LEU A 30 4.75 10.45 -3.25
N VAL A 31 4.46 9.39 -2.49
CA VAL A 31 3.18 8.65 -2.57
C VAL A 31 2.00 9.55 -2.23
N ASN A 32 2.12 10.37 -1.18
CA ASN A 32 1.07 11.31 -0.80
C ASN A 32 0.85 12.39 -1.86
N TRP A 33 1.92 12.93 -2.43
CA TRP A 33 1.83 13.89 -3.52
C TRP A 33 1.19 13.28 -4.78
N LEU A 34 1.57 12.04 -5.13
CA LEU A 34 1.04 11.32 -6.27
C LEU A 34 -0.45 11.00 -6.09
N ALA A 35 -0.83 10.56 -4.88
CA ALA A 35 -2.23 10.29 -4.53
C ALA A 35 -3.11 11.54 -4.59
N LYS A 36 -2.57 12.72 -4.24
CA LYS A 36 -3.27 14.01 -4.36
C LYS A 36 -3.43 14.46 -5.82
N ARG A 37 -2.47 14.15 -6.70
CA ARG A 37 -2.52 14.58 -8.11
C ARG A 37 -3.32 13.64 -9.02
N LEU A 38 -3.12 12.35 -8.87
CA LEU A 38 -3.69 11.33 -9.75
C LEU A 38 -4.95 10.67 -9.14
N GLY A 39 -5.18 10.86 -7.84
CA GLY A 39 -6.18 10.10 -7.09
C GLY A 39 -5.60 8.80 -6.51
N LYS A 40 -6.30 8.22 -5.52
CA LYS A 40 -5.84 7.02 -4.82
C LYS A 40 -5.87 5.77 -5.71
N LYS A 41 -6.95 5.61 -6.49
CA LYS A 41 -7.19 4.44 -7.34
C LYS A 41 -6.07 4.17 -8.36
N PRO A 42 -5.68 5.10 -9.25
CA PRO A 42 -4.66 4.84 -10.26
C PRO A 42 -3.27 4.58 -9.64
N VAL A 43 -2.98 5.15 -8.48
CA VAL A 43 -1.71 4.93 -7.77
C VAL A 43 -1.64 3.51 -7.22
N ILE A 44 -2.73 2.99 -6.62
CA ILE A 44 -2.81 1.60 -6.14
C ILE A 44 -2.72 0.61 -7.31
N VAL A 45 -3.42 0.88 -8.41
CA VAL A 45 -3.37 0.06 -9.63
C VAL A 45 -1.94 0.01 -10.18
N GLY A 46 -1.26 1.15 -10.24
CA GLY A 46 0.15 1.23 -10.65
C GLY A 46 1.09 0.43 -9.75
N ALA A 47 0.88 0.46 -8.43
CA ALA A 47 1.65 -0.34 -7.47
C ALA A 47 1.42 -1.84 -7.68
N CYS A 48 0.18 -2.28 -7.85
CA CYS A 48 -0.15 -3.67 -8.14
C CYS A 48 0.47 -4.14 -9.45
N PHE A 49 0.41 -3.31 -10.50
CA PHE A 49 1.07 -3.61 -11.76
C PHE A 49 2.59 -3.76 -11.60
N THR A 50 3.21 -2.87 -10.85
CA THR A 50 4.65 -2.95 -10.55
C THR A 50 5.00 -4.24 -9.82
N TYR A 51 4.19 -4.69 -8.86
CA TYR A 51 4.39 -5.99 -8.21
C TYR A 51 4.29 -7.16 -9.19
N VAL A 52 3.30 -7.17 -10.09
CA VAL A 52 3.17 -8.23 -11.10
C VAL A 52 4.43 -8.29 -11.97
N VAL A 53 4.96 -7.13 -12.39
CA VAL A 53 6.21 -7.05 -13.17
C VAL A 53 7.39 -7.61 -12.36
N ILE A 54 7.55 -7.20 -11.10
CA ILE A 54 8.63 -7.66 -10.22
C ILE A 54 8.58 -9.18 -10.04
N TYR A 55 7.42 -9.74 -9.70
CA TYR A 55 7.28 -11.19 -9.51
C TYR A 55 7.50 -11.96 -10.81
N THR A 56 7.10 -11.41 -11.94
CA THR A 56 7.40 -11.97 -13.26
C THR A 56 8.91 -11.94 -13.55
N CYS A 57 9.60 -10.85 -13.25
CA CYS A 57 11.06 -10.77 -13.36
C CYS A 57 11.77 -11.79 -12.44
N ILE A 58 11.28 -11.97 -11.21
CA ILE A 58 11.79 -12.99 -10.28
C ILE A 58 11.58 -14.41 -10.86
N PHE A 59 10.44 -14.68 -11.49
CA PHE A 59 10.22 -15.97 -12.13
C PHE A 59 11.21 -16.23 -13.28
N PHE A 60 11.48 -15.23 -14.09
CA PHE A 60 12.45 -15.31 -15.20
C PHE A 60 13.89 -14.95 -14.78
N TYR A 61 14.24 -15.02 -13.50
CA TYR A 61 15.54 -14.59 -12.98
C TYR A 61 16.74 -15.19 -13.72
N LYS A 62 16.63 -16.45 -14.22
CA LYS A 62 17.68 -17.12 -14.99
C LYS A 62 18.05 -16.38 -16.28
N LEU A 63 17.11 -15.64 -16.86
CA LEU A 63 17.35 -14.87 -18.08
C LEU A 63 18.11 -13.56 -17.78
N PHE A 64 17.82 -12.96 -16.61
CA PHE A 64 18.40 -11.68 -16.21
C PHE A 64 19.73 -11.85 -15.44
N LEU A 65 19.94 -12.98 -14.79
CA LEU A 65 21.12 -13.24 -13.97
C LEU A 65 22.44 -13.10 -14.74
N PRO A 66 22.60 -13.63 -15.99
CA PRO A 66 23.84 -13.47 -16.75
C PRO A 66 24.09 -12.05 -17.25
N LEU A 67 23.02 -11.22 -17.38
CA LEU A 67 23.12 -9.84 -17.85
C LEU A 67 23.57 -8.88 -16.73
N VAL A 68 23.07 -9.07 -15.50
CA VAL A 68 23.15 -8.06 -14.42
C VAL A 68 24.03 -8.54 -13.28
N GLY A 69 24.20 -9.85 -13.10
CA GLY A 69 24.87 -10.45 -11.94
C GLY A 69 23.96 -10.50 -10.70
N GLY A 70 24.15 -11.56 -9.88
CA GLY A 70 23.28 -11.84 -8.73
C GLY A 70 23.15 -10.71 -7.71
N PRO A 71 24.26 -10.11 -7.21
CA PRO A 71 24.18 -9.05 -6.21
C PRO A 71 23.47 -7.80 -6.73
N LEU A 72 23.80 -7.36 -7.95
CA LEU A 72 23.21 -6.15 -8.54
C LEU A 72 21.72 -6.35 -8.83
N PHE A 73 21.32 -7.53 -9.29
CA PHE A 73 19.91 -7.88 -9.51
C PHE A 73 19.11 -7.82 -8.19
N GLY A 74 19.66 -8.34 -7.08
CA GLY A 74 19.03 -8.28 -5.77
C GLY A 74 18.84 -6.83 -5.28
N VAL A 75 19.85 -5.98 -5.43
CA VAL A 75 19.75 -4.56 -5.06
C VAL A 75 18.73 -3.82 -5.92
N LEU A 76 18.72 -4.03 -7.23
CA LEU A 76 17.76 -3.41 -8.13
C LEU A 76 16.32 -3.80 -7.79
N ILE A 77 16.06 -5.06 -7.48
CA ILE A 77 14.74 -5.49 -7.01
C ILE A 77 14.39 -4.80 -5.68
N GLY A 78 15.33 -4.72 -4.73
CA GLY A 78 15.12 -4.02 -3.46
C GLY A 78 14.77 -2.54 -3.64
N LEU A 79 15.44 -1.87 -4.57
CA LEU A 79 15.17 -0.49 -4.93
C LEU A 79 13.77 -0.30 -5.51
N ILE A 80 13.41 -1.14 -6.48
CA ILE A 80 12.12 -1.03 -7.19
C ILE A 80 10.95 -1.41 -6.29
N ILE A 81 11.09 -2.44 -5.44
CA ILE A 81 10.01 -2.95 -4.59
C ILE A 81 9.69 -2.00 -3.43
N GLY A 82 10.63 -1.16 -2.99
CA GLY A 82 10.44 -0.21 -1.88
C GLY A 82 9.30 0.78 -2.15
N PHE A 83 9.18 1.27 -3.38
CA PHE A 83 8.14 2.22 -3.76
C PHE A 83 6.71 1.62 -3.69
N PRO A 84 6.38 0.50 -4.35
CA PRO A 84 5.05 -0.10 -4.23
C PRO A 84 4.73 -0.60 -2.82
N ILE A 85 5.72 -0.99 -1.99
CA ILE A 85 5.50 -1.29 -0.56
C ILE A 85 4.90 -0.09 0.16
N SER A 86 5.41 1.11 -0.07
CA SER A 86 4.89 2.34 0.55
C SER A 86 3.45 2.61 0.16
N ILE A 87 3.13 2.44 -1.13
CA ILE A 87 1.78 2.65 -1.66
C ILE A 87 0.80 1.70 -0.99
N THR A 88 1.12 0.40 -0.95
CA THR A 88 0.24 -0.64 -0.39
C THR A 88 0.11 -0.57 1.13
N ASN A 89 1.01 0.07 1.84
CA ASN A 89 0.88 0.31 3.28
C ASN A 89 -0.02 1.50 3.60
N ILE A 90 0.06 2.58 2.82
CA ILE A 90 -0.59 3.87 3.15
C ILE A 90 -1.96 3.99 2.50
N LEU A 91 -2.05 3.78 1.18
CA LEU A 91 -3.25 4.10 0.43
C LEU A 91 -4.48 3.24 0.78
N PRO A 92 -4.37 1.92 0.99
CA PRO A 92 -5.52 1.15 1.43
C PRO A 92 -6.08 1.59 2.78
N LEU A 93 -5.20 1.97 3.72
CA LEU A 93 -5.64 2.50 5.02
C LEU A 93 -6.43 3.80 4.84
N ALA A 94 -5.96 4.71 4.01
CA ALA A 94 -6.66 5.93 3.67
C ALA A 94 -7.99 5.68 2.96
N ALA A 95 -8.05 4.69 2.06
CA ALA A 95 -9.29 4.31 1.39
C ALA A 95 -10.35 3.76 2.37
N PHE A 96 -9.95 2.94 3.35
CA PHE A 96 -10.86 2.48 4.40
C PHE A 96 -11.36 3.60 5.30
N ALA A 97 -10.51 4.61 5.61
CA ALA A 97 -10.93 5.79 6.35
C ALA A 97 -11.97 6.61 5.56
N ASP A 98 -11.78 6.77 4.25
CA ASP A 98 -12.74 7.44 3.38
C ASP A 98 -14.09 6.69 3.32
N MET A 99 -14.06 5.36 3.22
CA MET A 99 -15.28 4.55 3.26
C MET A 99 -16.05 4.73 4.58
N ALA A 100 -15.35 4.76 5.72
CA ALA A 100 -15.95 4.98 7.02
C ALA A 100 -16.55 6.39 7.12
N GLN A 101 -15.89 7.40 6.56
CA GLN A 101 -16.40 8.77 6.50
C GLN A 101 -17.63 8.85 5.60
N TYR A 102 -17.60 8.23 4.42
CA TYR A 102 -18.73 8.16 3.51
C TYR A 102 -19.96 7.51 4.17
N ASP A 103 -19.78 6.39 4.88
CA ASP A 103 -20.85 5.72 5.61
C ASP A 103 -21.43 6.65 6.70
N THR A 104 -20.57 7.35 7.44
CA THR A 104 -20.99 8.31 8.47
C THR A 104 -21.83 9.46 7.88
N ILE A 105 -21.44 9.99 6.72
CA ILE A 105 -22.20 11.05 6.03
C ILE A 105 -23.57 10.54 5.62
N ARG A 106 -23.66 9.29 5.15
CA ARG A 106 -24.90 8.71 4.61
C ARG A 106 -25.85 8.21 5.69
N THR A 107 -25.33 7.63 6.77
CA THR A 107 -26.14 7.01 7.82
C THR A 107 -26.34 7.88 9.05
N GLY A 108 -25.49 8.90 9.24
CA GLY A 108 -25.45 9.72 10.45
C GLY A 108 -24.78 9.02 11.65
N GLU A 109 -24.36 7.76 11.52
CA GLU A 109 -23.75 6.97 12.58
C GLU A 109 -22.25 6.80 12.36
N ASN A 110 -21.45 7.04 13.39
CA ASN A 110 -20.00 6.82 13.32
C ASN A 110 -19.67 5.34 13.54
N ARG A 111 -19.50 4.59 12.45
CA ARG A 111 -19.15 3.17 12.46
C ARG A 111 -17.67 2.93 12.08
N ALA A 112 -16.81 3.92 12.21
CA ALA A 112 -15.39 3.82 11.82
C ALA A 112 -14.67 2.63 12.47
N GLY A 113 -14.98 2.31 13.73
CA GLY A 113 -14.43 1.14 14.42
C GLY A 113 -14.74 -0.19 13.73
N MET A 114 -15.95 -0.34 13.17
CA MET A 114 -16.37 -1.55 12.45
C MET A 114 -15.56 -1.72 11.15
N PHE A 115 -15.32 -0.64 10.40
CA PHE A 115 -14.50 -0.66 9.19
C PHE A 115 -13.05 -1.06 9.50
N VAL A 116 -12.45 -0.49 10.55
CA VAL A 116 -11.09 -0.84 11.00
C VAL A 116 -11.01 -2.31 11.45
N ALA A 117 -11.99 -2.77 12.22
CA ALA A 117 -12.06 -4.16 12.68
C ALA A 117 -12.18 -5.14 11.51
N SER A 118 -13.08 -4.87 10.54
CA SER A 118 -13.26 -5.69 9.34
C SER A 118 -11.98 -5.77 8.50
N ARG A 119 -11.32 -4.64 8.29
CA ARG A 119 -10.02 -4.59 7.60
C ARG A 119 -8.97 -5.45 8.31
N ASN A 120 -8.81 -5.26 9.61
CA ASN A 120 -7.81 -6.01 10.39
C ASN A 120 -8.11 -7.51 10.39
N PHE A 121 -9.37 -7.90 10.54
CA PHE A 121 -9.79 -9.30 10.46
C PHE A 121 -9.44 -9.91 9.10
N THR A 122 -9.78 -9.24 8.00
CA THR A 122 -9.46 -9.70 6.64
C THR A 122 -7.96 -9.81 6.42
N GLN A 123 -7.19 -8.86 6.94
CA GLN A 123 -5.73 -8.88 6.87
C GLN A 123 -5.14 -10.06 7.62
N GLN A 124 -5.59 -10.35 8.85
CA GLN A 124 -5.12 -11.48 9.64
C GLN A 124 -5.48 -12.82 8.97
N LEU A 125 -6.70 -12.93 8.44
CA LEU A 125 -7.13 -14.12 7.71
C LEU A 125 -6.26 -14.35 6.47
N SER A 126 -5.97 -13.31 5.71
CA SER A 126 -5.09 -13.37 4.53
C SER A 126 -3.66 -13.77 4.91
N GLN A 127 -3.11 -13.23 5.99
CA GLN A 127 -1.77 -13.60 6.49
C GLN A 127 -1.72 -15.07 6.91
N SER A 128 -2.74 -15.55 7.60
CA SER A 128 -2.84 -16.96 8.00
C SER A 128 -2.89 -17.89 6.79
N ALA A 129 -3.65 -17.53 5.75
CA ALA A 129 -3.69 -18.28 4.50
C ALA A 129 -2.32 -18.33 3.80
N VAL A 130 -1.61 -17.20 3.72
CA VAL A 130 -0.26 -17.14 3.13
C VAL A 130 0.74 -17.98 3.93
N MET A 131 0.68 -17.95 5.27
CA MET A 131 1.53 -18.76 6.15
C MET A 131 1.32 -20.27 5.97
N LEU A 132 0.14 -20.69 5.53
CA LEU A 132 -0.15 -22.09 5.22
C LEU A 132 0.26 -22.46 3.79
N VAL A 133 -0.10 -21.62 2.82
CA VAL A 133 0.08 -21.92 1.39
C VAL A 133 1.54 -21.88 0.99
N VAL A 134 2.29 -20.86 1.38
CA VAL A 134 3.68 -20.66 0.91
C VAL A 134 4.61 -21.77 1.38
N PRO A 135 4.68 -22.13 2.67
CA PRO A 135 5.48 -23.27 3.12
C PRO A 135 5.00 -24.59 2.54
N GLY A 136 3.68 -24.77 2.36
CA GLY A 136 3.10 -25.95 1.73
C GLY A 136 3.59 -26.17 0.30
N VAL A 137 3.58 -25.13 -0.53
CA VAL A 137 4.11 -25.18 -1.90
C VAL A 137 5.60 -25.47 -1.93
N ILE A 138 6.36 -24.86 -1.03
CA ILE A 138 7.81 -25.10 -0.93
C ILE A 138 8.07 -26.56 -0.48
N ALA A 139 7.31 -27.07 0.48
CA ALA A 139 7.45 -28.43 0.98
C ALA A 139 7.16 -29.50 -0.09
N LEU A 140 6.13 -29.30 -0.90
CA LEU A 140 5.78 -30.19 -2.02
C LEU A 140 6.90 -30.30 -3.06
N HIS A 141 7.73 -29.27 -3.20
CA HIS A 141 8.84 -29.22 -4.14
C HIS A 141 10.20 -29.29 -3.42
N SER A 142 10.23 -29.80 -2.18
CA SER A 142 11.48 -30.01 -1.45
C SER A 142 12.12 -31.34 -1.85
N VAL A 143 13.46 -31.32 -2.00
CA VAL A 143 14.27 -32.54 -2.18
C VAL A 143 15.10 -32.72 -0.91
N SER A 144 14.98 -33.87 -0.28
CA SER A 144 15.68 -34.19 0.98
C SER A 144 15.49 -33.17 2.10
N GLY A 145 14.27 -32.61 2.22
CA GLY A 145 13.91 -31.63 3.27
C GLY A 145 14.47 -30.23 3.04
N LYS A 146 15.11 -29.95 1.90
CA LYS A 146 15.60 -28.62 1.54
C LYS A 146 14.69 -27.98 0.48
N ALA A 147 14.34 -26.71 0.68
CA ALA A 147 13.60 -25.94 -0.31
C ALA A 147 14.39 -25.87 -1.64
N THR A 148 13.72 -26.16 -2.75
CA THR A 148 14.32 -26.05 -4.08
C THR A 148 14.06 -24.69 -4.69
N ALA A 149 14.93 -24.25 -5.60
CA ALA A 149 14.75 -23.03 -6.36
C ALA A 149 13.43 -23.05 -7.18
N GLU A 150 12.97 -24.24 -7.58
CA GLU A 150 11.70 -24.40 -8.29
C GLU A 150 10.48 -24.14 -7.39
N GLY A 151 10.48 -24.66 -6.17
CA GLY A 151 9.43 -24.37 -5.19
C GLY A 151 9.31 -22.87 -4.92
N VAL A 152 10.45 -22.19 -4.75
CA VAL A 152 10.50 -20.72 -4.56
C VAL A 152 10.02 -19.94 -5.79
N ARG A 153 10.31 -20.42 -7.01
CA ARG A 153 9.79 -19.82 -8.26
C ARG A 153 8.28 -19.96 -8.39
N LEU A 154 7.72 -21.10 -8.00
CA LEU A 154 6.27 -21.31 -8.04
C LEU A 154 5.52 -20.37 -7.09
N THR A 155 6.09 -20.07 -5.92
CA THR A 155 5.48 -19.06 -5.01
C THR A 155 5.43 -17.67 -5.66
N ALA A 156 6.39 -17.32 -6.52
CA ALA A 156 6.36 -16.04 -7.26
C ALA A 156 5.20 -15.98 -8.26
N ILE A 157 4.90 -17.10 -8.96
CA ILE A 157 3.74 -17.16 -9.86
C ILE A 157 2.42 -17.04 -9.08
N ILE A 158 2.30 -17.77 -7.96
CA ILE A 158 1.10 -17.72 -7.12
C ILE A 158 0.89 -16.29 -6.62
N ALA A 159 1.95 -15.62 -6.16
CA ALA A 159 1.88 -14.22 -5.74
C ALA A 159 1.47 -13.30 -6.90
N ALA A 160 2.07 -13.45 -8.08
CA ALA A 160 1.71 -12.67 -9.27
C ALA A 160 0.24 -12.89 -9.67
N ALA A 161 -0.24 -14.13 -9.68
CA ALA A 161 -1.62 -14.46 -9.99
C ALA A 161 -2.60 -13.86 -8.97
N THR A 162 -2.29 -13.97 -7.68
CA THR A 162 -3.12 -13.40 -6.60
C THR A 162 -3.21 -11.88 -6.72
N ILE A 163 -2.09 -11.21 -7.01
CA ILE A 163 -2.07 -9.74 -7.20
C ILE A 163 -2.82 -9.36 -8.48
N ALA A 164 -2.71 -10.13 -9.55
CA ALA A 164 -3.47 -9.88 -10.77
C ALA A 164 -4.99 -9.99 -10.55
N VAL A 165 -5.44 -10.99 -9.79
CA VAL A 165 -6.85 -11.11 -9.40
C VAL A 165 -7.28 -9.92 -8.53
N ALA A 166 -6.47 -9.54 -7.55
CA ALA A 166 -6.74 -8.37 -6.70
C ALA A 166 -6.80 -7.08 -7.54
N LEU A 167 -5.93 -6.92 -8.54
CA LEU A 167 -5.94 -5.79 -9.47
C LEU A 167 -7.26 -5.72 -10.24
N VAL A 168 -7.72 -6.85 -10.81
CA VAL A 168 -8.98 -6.91 -11.54
C VAL A 168 -10.15 -6.54 -10.63
N LEU A 169 -10.23 -7.12 -9.43
CA LEU A 169 -11.27 -6.79 -8.45
C LEU A 169 -11.24 -5.31 -8.06
N TYR A 170 -10.05 -4.74 -7.88
CA TYR A 170 -9.90 -3.33 -7.53
C TYR A 170 -10.28 -2.38 -8.69
N CYS A 171 -10.14 -2.81 -9.94
CA CYS A 171 -10.62 -2.03 -11.09
C CYS A 171 -12.14 -1.81 -11.08
N PHE A 172 -12.91 -2.76 -10.53
CA PHE A 172 -14.37 -2.65 -10.39
C PHE A 172 -14.79 -1.75 -9.22
N TYR A 173 -13.89 -1.42 -8.30
CA TYR A 173 -14.20 -0.52 -7.20
C TYR A 173 -14.42 0.92 -7.71
N ASP A 174 -15.55 1.53 -7.33
CA ASP A 174 -15.86 2.92 -7.68
C ASP A 174 -15.37 3.86 -6.57
N ASP A 175 -14.22 4.50 -6.82
CA ASP A 175 -13.60 5.47 -5.92
C ASP A 175 -14.18 6.89 -6.09
N ARG A 176 -14.75 7.18 -7.26
CA ARG A 176 -15.21 8.55 -7.60
C ARG A 176 -16.40 8.96 -6.76
N GLY A 177 -17.42 8.11 -6.66
CA GLY A 177 -18.62 8.43 -5.88
C GLY A 177 -18.33 8.66 -4.40
N VAL A 178 -17.37 7.93 -3.84
CA VAL A 178 -16.92 8.11 -2.44
C VAL A 178 -16.21 9.45 -2.26
N THR A 179 -15.27 9.77 -3.15
CA THR A 179 -14.49 11.01 -3.07
C THR A 179 -15.36 12.25 -3.28
N GLU A 180 -16.24 12.26 -4.28
CA GLU A 180 -17.15 13.37 -4.57
C GLU A 180 -18.08 13.67 -3.37
N THR A 181 -18.63 12.64 -2.73
CA THR A 181 -19.51 12.82 -1.56
C THR A 181 -18.77 13.42 -0.38
N ILE A 182 -17.53 12.99 -0.14
CA ILE A 182 -16.68 13.51 0.95
C ILE A 182 -16.30 14.97 0.67
N ASP A 183 -15.94 15.30 -0.56
CA ASP A 183 -15.56 16.65 -0.96
C ASP A 183 -16.74 17.63 -0.85
N GLU A 184 -17.95 17.20 -1.23
CA GLU A 184 -19.16 18.00 -1.03
C GLU A 184 -19.47 18.26 0.45
N ASP A 185 -19.34 17.23 1.30
CA ASP A 185 -19.58 17.39 2.75
C ASP A 185 -18.55 18.32 3.38
N ASN A 186 -17.28 18.16 3.01
CA ASN A 186 -16.21 19.06 3.48
C ASN A 186 -16.44 20.49 3.03
N ARG A 187 -16.90 20.71 1.81
CA ARG A 187 -17.24 22.04 1.30
C ARG A 187 -18.41 22.65 2.08
N LYS A 188 -19.49 21.90 2.31
CA LYS A 188 -20.64 22.35 3.12
C LYS A 188 -20.24 22.68 4.56
N LYS A 189 -19.34 21.90 5.16
CA LYS A 189 -18.79 22.18 6.49
C LYS A 189 -17.95 23.46 6.51
N ALA A 190 -17.10 23.66 5.50
CA ALA A 190 -16.32 24.89 5.38
C ALA A 190 -17.20 26.14 5.19
N GLU A 191 -18.24 26.07 4.37
CA GLU A 191 -19.22 27.15 4.17
C GLU A 191 -19.96 27.48 5.47
N ARG A 192 -20.38 26.47 6.25
CA ARG A 192 -21.03 26.67 7.56
C ARG A 192 -20.07 27.26 8.58
N ALA A 193 -18.82 26.83 8.63
CA ALA A 193 -17.79 27.40 9.52
C ALA A 193 -17.51 28.87 9.17
N ALA A 194 -17.43 29.21 7.90
CA ALA A 194 -17.26 30.59 7.44
C ALA A 194 -18.45 31.47 7.79
N ALA A 195 -19.66 30.94 7.71
CA ALA A 195 -20.88 31.65 8.09
C ALA A 195 -21.07 31.84 9.61
N GLN A 196 -20.41 31.00 10.42
CA GLN A 196 -20.44 31.05 11.89
C GLN A 196 -19.29 31.85 12.49
N THR A 197 -18.28 32.26 11.72
CA THR A 197 -17.23 33.14 12.19
C THR A 197 -17.85 34.54 12.32
N PRO A 198 -18.04 35.13 13.54
CA PRO A 198 -18.52 36.47 13.66
C PRO A 198 -17.51 37.36 12.93
N VAL A 199 -18.02 38.23 12.07
CA VAL A 199 -17.24 39.37 11.58
C VAL A 199 -17.05 40.27 12.79
N ASP A 200 -15.95 40.04 13.51
CA ASP A 200 -15.48 40.92 14.56
C ASP A 200 -14.87 42.15 13.88
N GLY A 201 -15.75 42.91 13.25
CA GLY A 201 -15.50 44.18 12.60
C GLY A 201 -16.12 45.27 13.44
N GLY A 202 -15.40 45.73 14.44
CA GLY A 202 -15.89 46.89 15.14
C GLY A 202 -14.94 47.26 16.31
N GLY A 203 -13.98 48.11 16.03
CA GLY A 203 -13.22 48.80 17.05
C GLY A 203 -14.13 49.39 18.11
N GLY A 204 -14.20 48.73 19.28
CA GLY A 204 -14.67 49.37 20.50
C GLY A 204 -13.59 50.33 20.98
N PRO A 205 -13.91 51.60 21.32
CA PRO A 205 -12.93 52.53 21.86
C PRO A 205 -12.46 52.04 23.25
N LEU A 206 -11.15 52.08 23.46
CA LEU A 206 -10.52 51.84 24.73
C LEU A 206 -11.19 52.74 25.82
N PRO A 207 -11.57 52.24 27.01
CA PRO A 207 -12.00 53.08 28.09
C PRO A 207 -10.82 53.91 28.58
N SER A 208 -10.84 55.18 28.23
CA SER A 208 -10.05 56.21 28.87
C SER A 208 -10.58 56.44 30.28
N GLY A 209 -9.80 56.17 31.28
CA GLY A 209 -10.10 56.65 32.61
C GLY A 209 -9.61 55.76 33.74
N LEU A 210 -8.40 56.02 34.19
CA LEU A 210 -8.08 56.04 35.67
C LEU A 210 -6.94 57.03 35.87
N SER A 211 -7.35 58.19 36.29
CA SER A 211 -6.54 59.11 37.02
C SER A 211 -6.27 58.60 38.46
#